data_83b22186463eccb31a8511205f157cd4
#
_entry.id   83b22186463eccb31a8511205f157cd4
#
_cell.length_a   1.000
_cell.length_b   1.000
_cell.length_c   1.000
_cell.angle_alpha   90.00
_cell.angle_beta   90.00
_cell.angle_gamma   90.00
#
_symmetry.space_group_name_H-M   'P 1'
#
loop_
_entity.id
_entity.type
_entity.pdbx_description
1 polymer ?
#
loop_
_entity_poly.entity_id
_entity_poly.type
_entity_poly.pdbx_seq_one_letter_code
_entity_poly.pdbx_strand_id
1 'polypeptide(L)'
;TKTRYVEQKSNHSFLRVDEGDTSLPFKFSKYNKSIIAKADCIIISDYNKGFLLETDIRAIVSHKKENALVFLDSKKKLSEGTAKFIDFIKFNKPESLLNEYVCQHFPEKVIITKGSEGAIYNNRHFPTQQKVTIDVSGAGDTFLAALAFYYMQNKDINKAIIKANECALKVVSQRGVSTI
;
A
#
# COMPACT_ATOMS: atom_id res chain seq x y z
N THR A 1 -7.58 -1.55 -19.61
CA THR A 1 -6.46 -0.77 -20.20
C THR A 1 -6.31 0.55 -19.48
N LYS A 2 -5.05 0.98 -19.27
CA LYS A 2 -4.74 2.30 -18.68
C LYS A 2 -3.92 3.10 -19.68
N THR A 3 -4.54 4.12 -20.26
CA THR A 3 -3.92 5.00 -21.24
C THR A 3 -3.62 6.36 -20.60
N ARG A 4 -2.38 6.83 -20.74
CA ARG A 4 -1.97 8.17 -20.29
C ARG A 4 -1.57 9.01 -21.50
N TYR A 5 -2.13 10.19 -21.57
CA TYR A 5 -1.75 11.22 -22.53
C TYR A 5 -0.79 12.18 -21.84
N VAL A 6 0.46 12.16 -22.25
CA VAL A 6 1.53 12.93 -21.62
C VAL A 6 2.21 13.87 -22.63
N GLU A 7 2.64 15.03 -22.17
CA GLU A 7 3.46 15.91 -22.97
C GLU A 7 4.88 15.35 -23.14
N GLN A 8 5.38 15.33 -24.37
CA GLN A 8 6.66 14.69 -24.66
C GLN A 8 7.87 15.38 -24.00
N LYS A 9 7.85 16.71 -23.85
CA LYS A 9 8.97 17.47 -23.29
C LYS A 9 9.00 17.45 -21.77
N SER A 10 7.87 17.79 -21.14
CA SER A 10 7.76 17.94 -19.68
C SER A 10 7.31 16.66 -18.97
N ASN A 11 6.85 15.66 -19.71
CA ASN A 11 6.21 14.45 -19.20
C ASN A 11 4.94 14.75 -18.33
N HIS A 12 4.35 15.95 -18.52
CA HIS A 12 3.12 16.31 -17.83
C HIS A 12 1.96 15.44 -18.30
N SER A 13 1.26 14.79 -17.39
CA SER A 13 0.08 13.97 -17.72
C SER A 13 -1.15 14.84 -17.83
N PHE A 14 -1.69 14.98 -19.06
CA PHE A 14 -2.91 15.75 -19.32
C PHE A 14 -4.18 14.97 -18.99
N LEU A 15 -4.17 13.66 -19.31
CA LEU A 15 -5.35 12.82 -19.18
C LEU A 15 -4.93 11.38 -18.94
N ARG A 16 -5.66 10.73 -18.06
CA ARG A 16 -5.63 9.27 -17.88
C ARG A 16 -7.01 8.70 -18.17
N VAL A 17 -7.06 7.71 -19.05
CA VAL A 17 -8.28 6.95 -19.34
C VAL A 17 -8.09 5.52 -18.85
N ASP A 18 -8.97 5.07 -17.96
CA ASP A 18 -9.00 3.71 -17.45
C ASP A 18 -10.21 2.98 -18.06
N GLU A 19 -9.96 1.96 -18.89
CA GLU A 19 -11.00 1.13 -19.54
C GLU A 19 -10.94 -0.29 -19.00
N GLY A 20 -12.13 -0.91 -18.79
CA GLY A 20 -12.23 -2.27 -18.28
C GLY A 20 -11.65 -2.40 -16.86
N ASP A 21 -11.88 -1.41 -16.01
CA ASP A 21 -11.25 -1.25 -14.69
C ASP A 21 -11.98 -2.02 -13.58
N THR A 22 -12.67 -3.11 -13.95
CA THR A 22 -13.32 -4.05 -13.04
C THR A 22 -12.59 -5.38 -13.07
N SER A 23 -12.43 -6.01 -11.91
CA SER A 23 -11.82 -7.33 -11.78
C SER A 23 -12.88 -8.37 -11.39
N LEU A 24 -12.69 -9.61 -11.84
CA LEU A 24 -13.47 -10.72 -11.32
C LEU A 24 -13.22 -10.88 -9.81
N PRO A 25 -14.24 -11.18 -9.01
CA PRO A 25 -14.07 -11.38 -7.57
C PRO A 25 -13.06 -12.48 -7.24
N PHE A 26 -12.32 -12.26 -6.17
CA PHE A 26 -11.39 -13.24 -5.63
C PHE A 26 -12.12 -14.54 -5.25
N LYS A 27 -11.53 -15.68 -5.61
CA LYS A 27 -12.05 -16.99 -5.23
C LYS A 27 -11.09 -17.69 -4.30
N PHE A 28 -11.56 -17.96 -3.10
CA PHE A 28 -10.79 -18.67 -2.08
C PHE A 28 -10.68 -20.16 -2.43
N SER A 29 -9.55 -20.57 -2.99
CA SER A 29 -9.27 -21.97 -3.36
C SER A 29 -8.43 -22.68 -2.30
N LYS A 30 -8.38 -24.02 -2.34
CA LYS A 30 -7.46 -24.82 -1.51
C LYS A 30 -5.99 -24.42 -1.73
N TYR A 31 -5.65 -24.06 -2.98
CA TYR A 31 -4.32 -23.60 -3.34
C TYR A 31 -3.96 -22.28 -2.65
N ASN A 32 -4.83 -21.27 -2.74
CA ASN A 32 -4.61 -19.97 -2.09
C ASN A 32 -4.47 -20.11 -0.58
N LYS A 33 -5.34 -20.93 0.05
CA LYS A 33 -5.27 -21.23 1.49
C LYS A 33 -3.93 -21.80 1.89
N SER A 34 -3.42 -22.77 1.10
CA SER A 34 -2.12 -23.42 1.36
C SER A 34 -0.95 -22.43 1.28
N ILE A 35 -0.99 -21.47 0.33
CA ILE A 35 0.04 -20.43 0.21
C ILE A 35 -0.03 -19.49 1.41
N ILE A 36 -1.22 -18.98 1.74
CA ILE A 36 -1.45 -18.05 2.85
C ILE A 36 -0.98 -18.67 4.17
N ALA A 37 -1.33 -19.94 4.41
CA ALA A 37 -0.96 -20.65 5.64
C ALA A 37 0.55 -20.87 5.82
N LYS A 38 1.34 -20.77 4.73
CA LYS A 38 2.80 -20.93 4.77
C LYS A 38 3.58 -19.62 4.78
N ALA A 39 2.91 -18.52 4.42
CA ALA A 39 3.55 -17.21 4.30
C ALA A 39 3.96 -16.64 5.66
N ASP A 40 5.15 -16.03 5.75
CA ASP A 40 5.62 -15.25 6.90
C ASP A 40 5.11 -13.81 6.86
N CYS A 41 4.87 -13.31 5.65
CA CYS A 41 4.41 -11.97 5.38
C CYS A 41 3.37 -12.00 4.25
N ILE A 42 2.28 -11.29 4.44
CA ILE A 42 1.19 -11.14 3.46
C ILE A 42 1.05 -9.66 3.15
N ILE A 43 1.18 -9.31 1.89
CA ILE A 43 0.96 -7.96 1.39
C ILE A 43 -0.34 -7.96 0.60
N ILE A 44 -1.28 -7.09 0.98
CA ILE A 44 -2.55 -6.90 0.30
C ILE A 44 -2.55 -5.49 -0.31
N SER A 45 -2.55 -5.40 -1.64
CA SER A 45 -2.74 -4.16 -2.39
C SER A 45 -4.14 -4.18 -3.03
N ASP A 46 -5.08 -3.46 -2.43
CA ASP A 46 -6.49 -3.43 -2.84
C ASP A 46 -6.85 -2.09 -3.46
N TYR A 47 -6.98 -2.07 -4.77
CA TYR A 47 -7.36 -0.91 -5.57
C TYR A 47 -8.86 -0.61 -5.56
N ASN A 48 -9.66 -1.36 -4.81
CA ASN A 48 -11.12 -1.22 -4.77
C ASN A 48 -11.78 -1.36 -6.16
N LYS A 49 -11.31 -2.33 -6.96
CA LYS A 49 -11.80 -2.62 -8.33
C LYS A 49 -12.67 -3.88 -8.39
N GLY A 50 -13.23 -4.31 -7.26
CA GLY A 50 -14.10 -5.48 -7.16
C GLY A 50 -13.39 -6.83 -6.99
N PHE A 51 -12.04 -6.88 -7.03
CA PHE A 51 -11.29 -8.12 -6.85
C PHE A 51 -11.41 -8.67 -5.42
N LEU A 52 -11.13 -7.85 -4.41
CA LEU A 52 -11.27 -8.23 -2.99
C LEU A 52 -12.46 -7.52 -2.36
N LEU A 53 -13.30 -8.26 -1.67
CA LEU A 53 -14.24 -7.73 -0.70
C LEU A 53 -13.55 -7.63 0.67
N GLU A 54 -14.11 -6.85 1.57
CA GLU A 54 -13.58 -6.77 2.94
C GLU A 54 -13.69 -8.12 3.68
N THR A 55 -14.71 -8.90 3.36
CA THR A 55 -14.85 -10.29 3.82
C THR A 55 -13.72 -11.19 3.35
N ASP A 56 -13.21 -10.97 2.12
CA ASP A 56 -12.07 -11.73 1.59
C ASP A 56 -10.78 -11.37 2.32
N ILE A 57 -10.56 -10.09 2.62
CA ILE A 57 -9.43 -9.64 3.42
C ILE A 57 -9.44 -10.32 4.80
N ARG A 58 -10.60 -10.34 5.48
CA ARG A 58 -10.74 -11.06 6.76
C ARG A 58 -10.50 -12.55 6.62
N ALA A 59 -10.98 -13.16 5.55
CA ALA A 59 -10.75 -14.58 5.28
C ALA A 59 -9.26 -14.89 5.03
N ILE A 60 -8.53 -14.03 4.31
CA ILE A 60 -7.08 -14.14 4.13
C ILE A 60 -6.38 -14.12 5.49
N VAL A 61 -6.71 -13.13 6.31
CA VAL A 61 -6.12 -12.98 7.65
C VAL A 61 -6.43 -14.16 8.56
N SER A 62 -7.64 -14.72 8.50
CA SER A 62 -8.00 -15.89 9.33
C SER A 62 -7.28 -17.19 8.95
N HIS A 63 -6.71 -17.24 7.74
CA HIS A 63 -5.96 -18.41 7.25
C HIS A 63 -4.44 -18.26 7.37
N LYS A 64 -3.94 -17.09 7.79
CA LYS A 64 -2.50 -16.89 8.00
C LYS A 64 -2.01 -17.75 9.18
N LYS A 65 -0.75 -18.13 9.15
CA LYS A 65 -0.13 -18.71 10.35
C LYS A 65 -0.01 -17.67 11.47
N GLU A 66 0.06 -18.12 12.71
CA GLU A 66 -0.02 -17.29 13.91
C GLU A 66 0.91 -16.06 13.87
N ASN A 67 2.17 -16.28 13.53
CA ASN A 67 3.20 -15.22 13.53
C ASN A 67 3.37 -14.49 12.19
N ALA A 68 2.52 -14.79 11.19
CA ALA A 68 2.58 -14.08 9.91
C ALA A 68 2.07 -12.65 10.06
N LEU A 69 2.75 -11.71 9.41
CA LEU A 69 2.38 -10.30 9.41
C LEU A 69 1.59 -9.93 8.15
N VAL A 70 0.62 -9.04 8.31
CA VAL A 70 -0.23 -8.56 7.23
C VAL A 70 -0.03 -7.07 7.03
N PHE A 71 0.35 -6.67 5.82
CA PHE A 71 0.45 -5.29 5.37
C PHE A 71 -0.67 -5.03 4.35
N LEU A 72 -1.41 -3.95 4.56
CA LEU A 72 -2.55 -3.58 3.72
C LEU A 72 -2.40 -2.18 3.16
N ASP A 73 -2.59 -2.04 1.84
CA ASP A 73 -2.93 -0.79 1.16
C ASP A 73 -4.32 -0.97 0.55
N SER A 74 -5.31 -0.23 1.02
CA SER A 74 -6.67 -0.33 0.50
C SER A 74 -7.29 1.04 0.25
N LYS A 75 -7.95 1.15 -0.90
CA LYS A 75 -8.74 2.33 -1.28
C LYS A 75 -10.17 2.30 -0.77
N LYS A 76 -10.50 1.33 0.08
CA LYS A 76 -11.80 1.20 0.72
C LYS A 76 -11.85 1.94 2.05
N LYS A 77 -13.07 2.25 2.47
CA LYS A 77 -13.35 2.50 3.89
C LYS A 77 -13.31 1.15 4.60
N LEU A 78 -12.41 1.00 5.56
CA LEU A 78 -12.26 -0.22 6.35
C LEU A 78 -13.14 -0.18 7.59
N SER A 79 -13.75 -1.33 7.90
CA SER A 79 -14.40 -1.51 9.21
C SER A 79 -13.35 -1.75 10.30
N GLU A 80 -13.72 -1.43 11.55
CA GLU A 80 -12.95 -1.81 12.73
C GLU A 80 -12.68 -3.31 12.77
N GLY A 81 -13.71 -4.12 12.41
CA GLY A 81 -13.64 -5.57 12.37
C GLY A 81 -12.58 -6.13 11.43
N THR A 82 -12.13 -5.34 10.45
CA THR A 82 -11.01 -5.70 9.57
C THR A 82 -9.70 -5.09 10.06
N ALA A 83 -9.69 -3.79 10.38
CA ALA A 83 -8.48 -3.06 10.78
C ALA A 83 -7.76 -3.69 11.98
N LYS A 84 -8.51 -4.18 12.99
CA LYS A 84 -7.92 -4.78 14.19
C LYS A 84 -7.04 -6.01 13.93
N PHE A 85 -7.27 -6.73 12.84
CA PHE A 85 -6.52 -7.95 12.49
C PHE A 85 -5.36 -7.72 11.51
N ILE A 86 -5.21 -6.51 11.00
CA ILE A 86 -4.09 -6.11 10.16
C ILE A 86 -2.96 -5.62 11.06
N ASP A 87 -1.72 -5.93 10.73
CA ASP A 87 -0.56 -5.49 11.49
C ASP A 87 -0.13 -4.08 11.09
N PHE A 88 -0.08 -3.78 9.78
CA PHE A 88 0.23 -2.45 9.27
C PHE A 88 -0.69 -2.06 8.11
N ILE A 89 -1.25 -0.87 8.19
CA ILE A 89 -2.15 -0.30 7.18
C ILE A 89 -1.50 0.97 6.62
N LYS A 90 -1.29 1.01 5.32
CA LYS A 90 -0.82 2.21 4.64
C LYS A 90 -2.02 2.92 4.00
N PHE A 91 -2.14 4.21 4.27
CA PHE A 91 -3.05 5.12 3.59
C PHE A 91 -2.28 6.27 2.94
N ASN A 92 -2.80 6.80 1.84
CA ASN A 92 -2.46 8.13 1.39
C ASN A 92 -3.40 9.17 2.06
N LYS A 93 -3.21 10.47 1.79
CA LYS A 93 -4.00 11.54 2.40
C LYS A 93 -5.51 11.40 2.15
N PRO A 94 -6.02 11.18 0.91
CA PRO A 94 -7.45 10.92 0.68
C PRO A 94 -7.98 9.68 1.41
N GLU A 95 -7.21 8.58 1.40
CA GLU A 95 -7.57 7.33 2.05
C GLU A 95 -7.62 7.48 3.58
N SER A 96 -6.72 8.26 4.18
CA SER A 96 -6.74 8.52 5.63
C SER A 96 -7.96 9.33 6.07
N LEU A 97 -8.42 10.29 5.26
CA LEU A 97 -9.66 11.03 5.52
C LEU A 97 -10.88 10.11 5.42
N LEU A 98 -10.91 9.19 4.46
CA LEU A 98 -11.98 8.19 4.34
C LEU A 98 -12.01 7.23 5.55
N ASN A 99 -10.84 6.99 6.16
CA ASN A 99 -10.61 6.04 7.25
C ASN A 99 -10.25 6.72 8.59
N GLU A 100 -10.83 7.89 8.85
CA GLU A 100 -10.52 8.70 10.04
C GLU A 100 -10.67 7.90 11.34
N TYR A 101 -11.73 7.10 11.46
CA TYR A 101 -11.96 6.22 12.60
C TYR A 101 -10.78 5.25 12.82
N VAL A 102 -10.32 4.58 11.75
CA VAL A 102 -9.19 3.64 11.82
C VAL A 102 -7.90 4.37 12.22
N CYS A 103 -7.66 5.56 11.65
CA CYS A 103 -6.49 6.35 11.98
C CYS A 103 -6.46 6.80 13.45
N GLN A 104 -7.62 7.09 14.04
CA GLN A 104 -7.74 7.53 15.42
C GLN A 104 -7.65 6.38 16.43
N HIS A 105 -8.22 5.21 16.10
CA HIS A 105 -8.34 4.10 17.04
C HIS A 105 -7.20 3.07 16.94
N PHE A 106 -6.45 3.09 15.83
CA PHE A 106 -5.30 2.18 15.59
C PHE A 106 -4.07 2.94 15.09
N PRO A 107 -3.65 4.06 15.74
CA PRO A 107 -2.54 4.88 15.26
C PRO A 107 -1.22 4.10 15.18
N GLU A 108 -1.03 3.09 16.02
CA GLU A 108 0.13 2.21 16.05
C GLU A 108 0.22 1.24 14.85
N LYS A 109 -0.85 1.15 14.05
CA LYS A 109 -0.90 0.31 12.85
C LYS A 109 -0.89 1.12 11.55
N VAL A 110 -1.26 2.42 11.62
CA VAL A 110 -1.51 3.23 10.43
C VAL A 110 -0.29 4.05 10.05
N ILE A 111 0.16 3.89 8.80
CA ILE A 111 1.17 4.72 8.16
C ILE A 111 0.47 5.58 7.10
N ILE A 112 0.60 6.91 7.18
CA ILE A 112 0.00 7.85 6.24
C ILE A 112 1.09 8.42 5.33
N THR A 113 1.05 8.09 4.04
CA THR A 113 1.97 8.67 3.05
C THR A 113 1.48 10.02 2.57
N LYS A 114 2.39 11.00 2.46
CA LYS A 114 2.12 12.39 2.06
C LYS A 114 2.91 12.82 0.82
N GLY A 115 3.17 11.90 -0.09
CA GLY A 115 3.93 12.17 -1.33
C GLY A 115 5.33 12.71 -1.02
N SER A 116 5.65 13.89 -1.54
CA SER A 116 6.97 14.53 -1.35
C SER A 116 7.29 14.93 0.09
N GLU A 117 6.32 14.96 0.98
CA GLU A 117 6.54 15.22 2.41
C GLU A 117 6.98 13.96 3.17
N GLY A 118 6.87 12.76 2.57
CA GLY A 118 7.23 11.49 3.21
C GLY A 118 6.04 10.79 3.86
N ALA A 119 6.17 10.34 5.10
CA ALA A 119 5.15 9.58 5.80
C ALA A 119 4.97 10.03 7.26
N ILE A 120 3.79 9.74 7.82
CA ILE A 120 3.49 9.89 9.25
C ILE A 120 3.16 8.51 9.82
N TYR A 121 3.69 8.21 10.98
CA TYR A 121 3.37 7.03 11.76
C TYR A 121 3.39 7.37 13.24
N ASN A 122 2.35 7.00 13.97
CA ASN A 122 2.20 7.26 15.42
C ASN A 122 2.57 8.71 15.80
N ASN A 123 1.98 9.68 15.10
CA ASN A 123 2.21 11.12 15.23
C ASN A 123 3.65 11.60 14.96
N ARG A 124 4.54 10.72 14.51
CA ARG A 124 5.90 11.06 14.12
C ARG A 124 5.99 11.23 12.61
N HIS A 125 6.63 12.31 12.17
CA HIS A 125 6.89 12.58 10.77
C HIS A 125 8.23 11.96 10.33
N PHE A 126 8.20 11.27 9.20
CA PHE A 126 9.34 10.65 8.51
C PHE A 126 9.51 11.35 7.16
N PRO A 127 10.30 12.42 7.09
CA PRO A 127 10.46 13.18 5.86
C PRO A 127 11.19 12.36 4.79
N THR A 128 10.92 12.68 3.52
CA THR A 128 11.73 12.21 2.40
C THR A 128 12.59 13.32 1.84
N GLN A 129 13.63 12.96 1.10
CA GLN A 129 14.45 13.96 0.40
C GLN A 129 13.64 14.56 -0.76
N GLN A 130 13.79 15.88 -0.95
CA GLN A 130 13.21 16.54 -2.10
C GLN A 130 14.00 16.15 -3.36
N LYS A 131 13.34 15.58 -4.33
CA LYS A 131 13.85 15.30 -5.67
C LYS A 131 12.82 15.71 -6.72
N VAL A 132 13.28 15.95 -7.91
CA VAL A 132 12.39 16.16 -9.04
C VAL A 132 11.56 14.90 -9.26
N THR A 133 10.26 15.05 -9.12
CA THR A 133 9.29 13.96 -9.37
C THR A 133 9.00 13.94 -10.88
N ILE A 134 9.29 12.80 -11.51
CA ILE A 134 9.05 12.59 -12.94
C ILE A 134 7.73 11.85 -13.14
N ASP A 135 7.49 10.79 -12.38
CA ASP A 135 6.26 10.00 -12.45
C ASP A 135 5.95 9.42 -11.06
N VAL A 136 4.73 9.62 -10.55
CA VAL A 136 4.30 9.09 -9.25
C VAL A 136 3.74 7.67 -9.31
N SER A 137 3.69 7.07 -10.50
CA SER A 137 3.11 5.75 -10.71
C SER A 137 3.90 4.67 -9.98
N GLY A 138 3.21 3.85 -9.18
CA GLY A 138 3.83 2.76 -8.43
C GLY A 138 4.54 3.17 -7.13
N ALA A 139 4.62 4.47 -6.81
CA ALA A 139 5.27 4.92 -5.57
C ALA A 139 4.64 4.31 -4.30
N GLY A 140 3.29 4.24 -4.25
CA GLY A 140 2.57 3.65 -3.13
C GLY A 140 2.81 2.15 -2.98
N ASP A 141 2.78 1.41 -4.10
CA ASP A 141 3.05 -0.03 -4.11
C ASP A 141 4.49 -0.33 -3.72
N THR A 142 5.45 0.46 -4.24
CA THR A 142 6.86 0.36 -3.87
C THR A 142 7.07 0.65 -2.39
N PHE A 143 6.42 1.69 -1.86
CA PHE A 143 6.48 2.01 -0.43
C PHE A 143 6.00 0.83 0.41
N LEU A 144 4.84 0.25 0.09
CA LEU A 144 4.26 -0.88 0.84
C LEU A 144 5.16 -2.11 0.78
N ALA A 145 5.67 -2.46 -0.41
CA ALA A 145 6.55 -3.60 -0.60
C ALA A 145 7.87 -3.44 0.18
N ALA A 146 8.50 -2.26 0.08
CA ALA A 146 9.72 -1.94 0.81
C ALA A 146 9.49 -1.91 2.33
N LEU A 147 8.38 -1.32 2.79
CA LEU A 147 8.00 -1.32 4.21
C LEU A 147 7.94 -2.74 4.75
N ALA A 148 7.22 -3.64 4.08
CA ALA A 148 7.10 -5.03 4.49
C ALA A 148 8.46 -5.74 4.48
N PHE A 149 9.24 -5.59 3.41
CA PHE A 149 10.56 -6.22 3.27
C PHE A 149 11.52 -5.80 4.39
N TYR A 150 11.71 -4.51 4.61
CA TYR A 150 12.64 -4.02 5.63
C TYR A 150 12.17 -4.27 7.06
N TYR A 151 10.86 -4.24 7.29
CA TYR A 151 10.32 -4.61 8.59
C TYR A 151 10.52 -6.10 8.88
N MET A 152 10.32 -6.98 7.89
CA MET A 152 10.58 -8.40 8.08
C MET A 152 12.04 -8.70 8.42
N GLN A 153 12.99 -7.93 7.87
CA GLN A 153 14.42 -8.09 8.16
C GLN A 153 14.81 -7.61 9.57
N ASN A 154 14.29 -6.45 9.99
CA ASN A 154 14.85 -5.73 11.15
C ASN A 154 13.88 -5.62 12.33
N LYS A 155 12.59 -5.89 12.14
CA LYS A 155 11.50 -5.72 13.12
C LYS A 155 11.45 -4.30 13.72
N ASP A 156 11.95 -3.30 13.00
CA ASP A 156 11.98 -1.89 13.38
C ASP A 156 11.16 -1.10 12.35
N ILE A 157 9.95 -0.70 12.74
CA ILE A 157 9.02 0.00 11.85
C ILE A 157 9.55 1.39 11.44
N ASN A 158 10.27 2.08 12.33
CA ASN A 158 10.81 3.39 12.02
C ASN A 158 11.87 3.30 10.92
N LYS A 159 12.78 2.35 11.03
CA LYS A 159 13.79 2.08 9.98
C LYS A 159 13.13 1.62 8.68
N ALA A 160 12.10 0.77 8.77
CA ALA A 160 11.38 0.31 7.59
C ALA A 160 10.69 1.46 6.85
N ILE A 161 10.05 2.41 7.55
CA ILE A 161 9.44 3.60 6.95
C ILE A 161 10.48 4.48 6.25
N ILE A 162 11.64 4.72 6.87
CA ILE A 162 12.73 5.49 6.25
C ILE A 162 13.16 4.83 4.93
N LYS A 163 13.39 3.52 4.95
CA LYS A 163 13.78 2.76 3.75
C LYS A 163 12.67 2.72 2.69
N ALA A 164 11.42 2.61 3.09
CA ALA A 164 10.28 2.67 2.19
C ALA A 164 10.18 4.03 1.49
N ASN A 165 10.41 5.14 2.20
CA ASN A 165 10.50 6.48 1.61
C ASN A 165 11.64 6.57 0.58
N GLU A 166 12.85 6.05 0.90
CA GLU A 166 14.00 6.03 -0.02
C GLU A 166 13.67 5.24 -1.31
N CYS A 167 13.01 4.09 -1.18
CA CYS A 167 12.61 3.25 -2.31
C CYS A 167 11.55 3.93 -3.18
N ALA A 168 10.50 4.49 -2.57
CA ALA A 168 9.47 5.23 -3.29
C ALA A 168 10.06 6.43 -4.04
N LEU A 169 11.02 7.15 -3.41
CA LEU A 169 11.70 8.29 -4.03
C LEU A 169 12.50 7.90 -5.29
N LYS A 170 13.14 6.72 -5.29
CA LYS A 170 13.86 6.22 -6.48
C LYS A 170 12.89 6.00 -7.64
N VAL A 171 11.71 5.40 -7.37
CA VAL A 171 10.70 5.13 -8.39
C VAL A 171 10.16 6.42 -9.00
N VAL A 172 9.78 7.41 -8.18
CA VAL A 172 9.22 8.67 -8.70
C VAL A 172 10.24 9.53 -9.45
N SER A 173 11.54 9.23 -9.32
CA SER A 173 12.62 9.90 -10.05
C SER A 173 12.89 9.27 -11.41
N GLN A 174 12.12 8.25 -11.83
CA GLN A 174 12.25 7.55 -13.11
C GLN A 174 10.98 7.70 -13.94
N ARG A 175 11.08 7.48 -15.25
CA ARG A 175 9.92 7.51 -16.15
C ARG A 175 9.21 6.16 -16.14
N GLY A 176 7.89 6.19 -16.04
CA GLY A 176 7.04 5.02 -16.10
C GLY A 176 7.12 4.16 -14.81
N VAL A 177 6.53 2.96 -14.87
CA VAL A 177 6.61 2.00 -13.78
C VAL A 177 8.00 1.39 -13.77
N SER A 178 8.77 1.65 -12.74
CA SER A 178 10.13 1.13 -12.58
C SER A 178 10.24 0.19 -11.39
N THR A 179 11.17 -0.75 -11.47
CA THR A 179 11.58 -1.63 -10.38
C THR A 179 12.87 -1.12 -9.73
N ILE A 180 13.09 -1.44 -8.48
CA ILE A 180 14.28 -1.11 -7.68
C ILE A 180 15.00 -2.37 -7.23
#